data_e9934e99303116edc920e73755422ba2
#
_entry.id   e9934e99303116edc920e73755422ba2
#
_cell.length_a   1.000
_cell.length_b   1.000
_cell.length_c   1.000
_cell.angle_alpha   90.00
_cell.angle_beta   90.00
_cell.angle_gamma   90.00
#
_symmetry.space_group_name_H-M   'P 1'
#
loop_
_entity.id
_entity.type
_entity.pdbx_description
1 polymer ?
#
loop_
_entity_poly.entity_id
_entity_poly.type
_entity_poly.pdbx_seq_one_letter_code
_entity_poly.pdbx_strand_id
1 'polypeptide(L)'
;MINIDDYKLGVEFAAEYKYGNIIPNGGLPYAAILMGVMFKHCRGMARIYCHGFKPELVCELPFWTEFCAYIRNPKNCLYALVDSTEWINERPMKLLKQLKEERSITEHVIEYKRRKEGKGNKKVKKEKDIIIPDTSIIVKQIHPDSAKMIAKRYGESIHFSVFDNEKFRYEYDSENYKAYGSFNQPDNCRYLIETFDQAFNDPASKIII
;
A
#
# COMPACT_ATOMS: atom_id res chain seq x y z
N MET A 1 4.55 31.00 -5.79
CA MET A 1 4.74 29.63 -5.29
C MET A 1 4.52 29.67 -3.80
N ILE A 2 3.66 28.83 -3.24
CA ILE A 2 3.43 28.79 -1.77
C ILE A 2 4.73 28.34 -1.10
N ASN A 3 5.13 28.99 0.00
CA ASN A 3 6.26 28.55 0.81
C ASN A 3 6.03 27.12 1.30
N ILE A 4 7.07 26.32 1.37
CA ILE A 4 6.97 24.89 1.75
C ILE A 4 6.49 24.70 3.18
N ASP A 5 6.87 25.59 4.10
CA ASP A 5 6.44 25.56 5.50
C ASP A 5 4.96 25.93 5.63
N ASP A 6 4.50 26.95 4.91
CA ASP A 6 3.08 27.32 4.85
C ASP A 6 2.23 26.20 4.25
N TYR A 7 2.75 25.53 3.20
CA TYR A 7 2.11 24.37 2.61
C TYR A 7 1.93 23.25 3.63
N LYS A 8 3.03 22.93 4.36
CA LYS A 8 3.03 21.90 5.40
C LYS A 8 1.98 22.19 6.48
N LEU A 9 1.97 23.42 6.99
CA LEU A 9 0.98 23.86 7.99
C LEU A 9 -0.45 23.74 7.46
N GLY A 10 -0.70 24.15 6.23
CA GLY A 10 -2.01 24.03 5.58
C GLY A 10 -2.47 22.58 5.41
N VAL A 11 -1.57 21.68 5.03
CA VAL A 11 -1.86 20.24 4.88
C VAL A 11 -2.14 19.58 6.23
N GLU A 12 -1.33 19.89 7.27
CA GLU A 12 -1.56 19.38 8.64
C GLU A 12 -2.91 19.87 9.18
N PHE A 13 -3.23 21.14 9.00
CA PHE A 13 -4.52 21.71 9.40
C PHE A 13 -5.68 21.04 8.69
N ALA A 14 -5.57 20.83 7.37
CA ALA A 14 -6.61 20.15 6.60
C ALA A 14 -6.82 18.69 7.06
N ALA A 15 -5.76 18.00 7.44
CA ALA A 15 -5.82 16.65 7.97
C ALA A 15 -6.48 16.59 9.36
N GLU A 16 -6.08 17.48 10.27
CA GLU A 16 -6.59 17.55 11.65
C GLU A 16 -8.10 17.82 11.67
N TYR A 17 -8.55 18.77 10.86
CA TYR A 17 -9.95 19.17 10.80
C TYR A 17 -10.77 18.45 9.73
N LYS A 18 -10.19 17.44 9.06
CA LYS A 18 -10.83 16.65 8.00
C LYS A 18 -11.48 17.51 6.91
N TYR A 19 -10.72 18.46 6.38
CA TYR A 19 -11.22 19.31 5.29
C TYR A 19 -11.35 18.52 3.99
N GLY A 20 -12.53 18.66 3.35
CA GLY A 20 -12.83 18.08 2.05
C GLY A 20 -12.32 18.90 0.84
N ASN A 21 -11.63 20.02 1.07
CA ASN A 21 -11.08 20.83 -0.01
C ASN A 21 -9.95 20.11 -0.73
N ILE A 22 -9.84 20.38 -2.03
CA ILE A 22 -8.75 19.88 -2.86
C ILE A 22 -7.46 20.64 -2.55
N ILE A 23 -6.42 19.91 -2.27
CA ILE A 23 -5.08 20.42 -1.97
C ILE A 23 -4.16 20.01 -3.12
N PRO A 24 -3.68 20.95 -3.94
CA PRO A 24 -2.72 20.65 -5.00
C PRO A 24 -1.33 20.41 -4.43
N ASN A 25 -0.56 19.48 -5.05
CA ASN A 25 0.87 19.42 -4.87
C ASN A 25 1.61 19.56 -6.21
N GLY A 26 2.61 20.44 -6.26
CA GLY A 26 3.28 20.85 -7.47
C GLY A 26 4.73 20.39 -7.58
N GLY A 27 5.07 19.20 -7.10
CA GLY A 27 6.42 18.66 -7.18
C GLY A 27 6.82 17.80 -6.00
N LEU A 28 8.03 17.24 -6.03
CA LEU A 28 8.53 16.25 -5.11
C LEU A 28 8.42 16.64 -3.62
N PRO A 29 8.87 17.83 -3.16
CA PRO A 29 8.78 18.20 -1.74
C PRO A 29 7.34 18.29 -1.24
N TYR A 30 6.43 18.82 -2.07
CA TYR A 30 5.01 18.94 -1.75
C TYR A 30 4.33 17.57 -1.73
N ALA A 31 4.72 16.67 -2.67
CA ALA A 31 4.24 15.29 -2.68
C ALA A 31 4.66 14.54 -1.41
N ALA A 32 5.91 14.69 -0.99
CA ALA A 32 6.42 14.05 0.22
C ALA A 32 5.69 14.53 1.49
N ILE A 33 5.40 15.82 1.60
CA ILE A 33 4.62 16.38 2.72
C ILE A 33 3.19 15.82 2.70
N LEU A 34 2.50 15.91 1.56
CA LEU A 34 1.11 15.47 1.46
C LEU A 34 0.97 13.98 1.79
N MET A 35 1.82 13.13 1.20
CA MET A 35 1.84 11.69 1.47
C MET A 35 2.20 11.39 2.93
N GLY A 36 3.20 12.06 3.49
CA GLY A 36 3.57 11.90 4.90
C GLY A 36 2.39 12.19 5.81
N VAL A 37 1.72 13.33 5.64
CA VAL A 37 0.55 13.69 6.46
C VAL A 37 -0.61 12.71 6.25
N MET A 38 -0.84 12.20 5.03
CA MET A 38 -1.86 11.16 4.79
C MET A 38 -1.56 9.88 5.57
N PHE A 39 -0.30 9.40 5.58
CA PHE A 39 0.10 8.25 6.39
C PHE A 39 -0.02 8.52 7.90
N LYS A 40 0.42 9.69 8.38
CA LYS A 40 0.30 10.11 9.79
C LYS A 40 -1.13 10.04 10.30
N HIS A 41 -2.09 10.42 9.48
CA HIS A 41 -3.51 10.46 9.82
C HIS A 41 -4.29 9.21 9.36
N CYS A 42 -3.63 8.21 8.76
CA CYS A 42 -4.25 6.92 8.41
C CYS A 42 -4.26 5.98 9.62
N ARG A 43 -5.42 5.44 9.96
CA ARG A 43 -5.63 4.58 11.14
C ARG A 43 -6.01 3.13 10.82
N GLY A 44 -6.07 2.79 9.56
CA GLY A 44 -6.50 1.47 9.11
C GLY A 44 -5.83 1.05 7.81
N MET A 45 -6.46 1.30 6.68
CA MET A 45 -6.01 0.80 5.39
C MET A 45 -5.52 1.90 4.45
N ALA A 46 -4.33 1.68 3.88
CA ALA A 46 -3.85 2.41 2.72
C ALA A 46 -3.87 1.52 1.48
N ARG A 47 -4.50 2.00 0.40
CA ARG A 47 -4.47 1.45 -0.94
C ARG A 47 -3.65 2.35 -1.83
N ILE A 48 -2.65 1.81 -2.53
CA ILE A 48 -1.74 2.59 -3.36
C ILE A 48 -1.62 1.94 -4.73
N TYR A 49 -1.96 2.66 -5.79
CA TYR A 49 -1.59 2.34 -7.15
C TYR A 49 -0.51 3.32 -7.61
N CYS A 50 0.67 2.81 -7.94
CA CYS A 50 1.82 3.63 -8.32
C CYS A 50 2.74 2.89 -9.29
N HIS A 51 3.64 3.63 -9.94
CA HIS A 51 4.67 3.04 -10.81
C HIS A 51 5.63 2.11 -10.04
N GLY A 52 5.80 2.35 -8.76
CA GLY A 52 6.64 1.63 -7.81
C GLY A 52 6.90 2.53 -6.61
N PHE A 53 7.50 2.01 -5.57
CA PHE A 53 7.89 2.82 -4.42
C PHE A 53 9.22 3.53 -4.73
N LYS A 54 9.18 4.55 -5.61
CA LYS A 54 10.36 5.33 -6.04
C LYS A 54 11.11 5.86 -4.81
N PRO A 55 12.40 5.49 -4.62
CA PRO A 55 13.15 5.88 -3.42
C PRO A 55 13.28 7.38 -3.25
N GLU A 56 13.40 8.12 -4.34
CA GLU A 56 13.52 9.58 -4.33
C GLU A 56 12.31 10.29 -3.69
N LEU A 57 11.10 9.73 -3.82
CA LEU A 57 9.91 10.25 -3.14
C LEU A 57 9.74 9.64 -1.76
N VAL A 58 9.78 8.30 -1.68
CA VAL A 58 9.43 7.58 -0.44
C VAL A 58 10.46 7.82 0.67
N CYS A 59 11.74 8.01 0.31
CA CYS A 59 12.80 8.28 1.27
C CYS A 59 12.97 9.75 1.66
N GLU A 60 12.16 10.66 1.09
CA GLU A 60 12.06 12.04 1.59
C GLU A 60 11.59 12.04 3.05
N LEU A 61 12.24 12.83 3.91
CA LEU A 61 12.05 12.75 5.37
C LEU A 61 10.58 12.86 5.82
N PRO A 62 9.77 13.82 5.35
CA PRO A 62 8.36 13.89 5.75
C PRO A 62 7.58 12.62 5.43
N PHE A 63 7.80 12.05 4.24
CA PHE A 63 7.14 10.83 3.83
C PHE A 63 7.69 9.61 4.57
N TRP A 64 9.02 9.42 4.55
CA TRP A 64 9.68 8.25 5.12
C TRP A 64 9.35 8.04 6.60
N THR A 65 9.36 9.11 7.38
CA THR A 65 9.09 9.04 8.82
C THR A 65 7.68 8.48 9.08
N GLU A 66 6.68 9.06 8.46
CA GLU A 66 5.29 8.69 8.70
C GLU A 66 4.92 7.35 8.04
N PHE A 67 5.49 7.07 6.87
CA PHE A 67 5.36 5.75 6.24
C PHE A 67 5.91 4.63 7.12
N CYS A 68 7.12 4.80 7.66
CA CYS A 68 7.71 3.83 8.58
C CYS A 68 6.90 3.66 9.87
N ALA A 69 6.37 4.74 10.43
CA ALA A 69 5.51 4.67 11.61
C ALA A 69 4.21 3.91 11.30
N TYR A 70 3.59 4.21 10.16
CA TYR A 70 2.37 3.56 9.72
C TYR A 70 2.55 2.06 9.50
N ILE A 71 3.54 1.66 8.69
CA ILE A 71 3.75 0.24 8.35
C ILE A 71 4.29 -0.59 9.50
N ARG A 72 4.87 0.00 10.56
CA ARG A 72 5.26 -0.72 11.78
C ARG A 72 4.10 -1.00 12.73
N ASN A 73 3.01 -0.30 12.60
CA ASN A 73 1.82 -0.57 13.41
C ASN A 73 1.08 -1.80 12.86
N PRO A 74 0.99 -2.93 13.62
CA PRO A 74 0.38 -4.17 13.13
C PRO A 74 -1.14 -4.08 12.91
N LYS A 75 -1.78 -3.00 13.37
CA LYS A 75 -3.21 -2.74 13.12
C LYS A 75 -3.47 -2.11 11.77
N ASN A 76 -2.43 -1.60 11.09
CA ASN A 76 -2.55 -0.94 9.80
C ASN A 76 -2.31 -1.94 8.66
N CYS A 77 -3.02 -1.73 7.55
CA CYS A 77 -2.90 -2.56 6.35
C CYS A 77 -2.42 -1.71 5.18
N LEU A 78 -1.43 -2.20 4.44
CA LEU A 78 -0.93 -1.60 3.20
C LEU A 78 -1.17 -2.56 2.05
N TYR A 79 -2.06 -2.20 1.13
CA TYR A 79 -2.26 -2.89 -0.13
C TYR A 79 -1.76 -2.02 -1.27
N ALA A 80 -0.86 -2.55 -2.09
CA ALA A 80 -0.31 -1.80 -3.19
C ALA A 80 -0.38 -2.58 -4.51
N LEU A 81 -0.65 -1.84 -5.57
CA LEU A 81 -0.48 -2.25 -6.96
C LEU A 81 0.66 -1.45 -7.55
N VAL A 82 1.63 -2.12 -8.14
CA VAL A 82 2.72 -1.46 -8.87
C VAL A 82 2.72 -1.91 -10.33
N ASP A 83 2.91 -0.99 -11.25
CA ASP A 83 3.04 -1.31 -12.68
C ASP A 83 4.48 -1.58 -13.09
N SER A 84 5.46 -1.23 -12.24
CA SER A 84 6.89 -1.52 -12.42
C SER A 84 7.47 -2.23 -11.21
N THR A 85 8.42 -3.13 -11.45
CA THR A 85 9.23 -3.80 -10.43
C THR A 85 10.67 -3.28 -10.37
N GLU A 86 10.96 -2.15 -11.03
CA GLU A 86 12.30 -1.56 -11.10
C GLU A 86 12.92 -1.35 -9.72
N TRP A 87 12.12 -0.87 -8.73
CA TRP A 87 12.60 -0.57 -7.38
C TRP A 87 12.36 -1.67 -6.35
N ILE A 88 12.10 -2.93 -6.79
CA ILE A 88 11.78 -4.05 -5.89
C ILE A 88 12.90 -4.37 -4.87
N ASN A 89 14.15 -4.04 -5.23
CA ASN A 89 15.32 -4.24 -4.38
C ASN A 89 15.76 -2.99 -3.61
N GLU A 90 15.01 -1.91 -3.72
CA GLU A 90 15.31 -0.66 -3.05
C GLU A 90 14.79 -0.63 -1.60
N ARG A 91 15.26 0.36 -0.83
CA ARG A 91 15.01 0.49 0.61
C ARG A 91 13.54 0.38 1.02
N PRO A 92 12.58 1.03 0.34
CA PRO A 92 11.16 0.90 0.74
C PRO A 92 10.65 -0.53 0.62
N MET A 93 10.93 -1.20 -0.48
CA MET A 93 10.46 -2.57 -0.72
C MET A 93 11.16 -3.60 0.16
N LYS A 94 12.46 -3.42 0.45
CA LYS A 94 13.19 -4.24 1.41
C LYS A 94 12.56 -4.15 2.80
N LEU A 95 12.19 -2.95 3.25
CA LEU A 95 11.53 -2.77 4.54
C LEU A 95 10.16 -3.46 4.59
N LEU A 96 9.35 -3.34 3.53
CA LEU A 96 8.06 -4.02 3.46
C LEU A 96 8.20 -5.55 3.53
N LYS A 97 9.17 -6.11 2.81
CA LYS A 97 9.50 -7.55 2.85
C LYS A 97 9.87 -7.99 4.27
N GLN A 98 10.84 -7.29 4.88
CA GLN A 98 11.29 -7.59 6.23
C GLN A 98 10.14 -7.58 7.23
N LEU A 99 9.30 -6.54 7.22
CA LEU A 99 8.17 -6.43 8.14
C LEU A 99 7.12 -7.52 7.93
N LYS A 100 6.87 -7.91 6.68
CA LYS A 100 5.97 -9.02 6.38
C LYS A 100 6.51 -10.34 6.93
N GLU A 101 7.80 -10.60 6.78
CA GLU A 101 8.48 -11.78 7.33
C GLU A 101 8.41 -11.78 8.86
N GLU A 102 8.73 -10.65 9.51
CA GLU A 102 8.67 -10.49 10.97
C GLU A 102 7.27 -10.69 11.56
N ARG A 103 6.22 -10.38 10.81
CA ARG A 103 4.82 -10.54 11.22
C ARG A 103 4.24 -11.91 10.90
N SER A 104 4.87 -12.67 10.03
CA SER A 104 4.43 -14.02 9.69
C SER A 104 4.58 -14.95 10.88
N ILE A 105 3.57 -15.76 11.14
CA ILE A 105 3.51 -16.66 12.30
C ILE A 105 3.93 -18.07 11.84
N THR A 106 4.84 -18.71 12.59
CA THR A 106 5.15 -20.12 12.40
C THR A 106 4.32 -20.95 13.38
N GLU A 107 3.40 -21.73 12.87
CA GLU A 107 2.64 -22.70 13.67
C GLU A 107 3.24 -24.10 13.55
N HIS A 108 3.47 -24.71 14.70
CA HIS A 108 3.92 -26.11 14.78
C HIS A 108 2.70 -27.03 14.75
N VAL A 109 2.45 -27.68 13.62
CA VAL A 109 1.30 -28.55 13.42
C VAL A 109 1.73 -30.01 13.56
N ILE A 110 1.03 -30.73 14.44
CA ILE A 110 1.21 -32.17 14.64
C ILE A 110 0.10 -32.91 13.91
N GLU A 111 0.44 -33.54 12.78
CA GLU A 111 -0.47 -34.40 12.04
C GLU A 111 -0.29 -35.86 12.48
N TYR A 112 -1.39 -36.53 12.79
CA TYR A 112 -1.42 -37.96 13.01
C TYR A 112 -1.95 -38.69 11.77
N LYS A 113 -1.07 -39.36 11.03
CA LYS A 113 -1.46 -40.23 9.91
C LYS A 113 -1.64 -41.65 10.39
N ARG A 114 -2.74 -42.30 9.99
CA ARG A 114 -2.95 -43.72 10.17
C ARG A 114 -2.18 -44.48 9.09
N ARG A 115 -1.24 -45.28 9.46
CA ARG A 115 -0.51 -46.19 8.55
C ARG A 115 -1.00 -47.61 8.79
N LYS A 116 -1.37 -48.31 7.70
CA LYS A 116 -1.69 -49.73 7.79
C LYS A 116 -0.38 -50.51 7.96
N GLU A 117 -0.22 -51.17 9.10
CA GLU A 117 0.85 -52.12 9.31
C GLU A 117 0.24 -53.49 9.64
N GLY A 118 0.26 -54.43 8.69
CA GLY A 118 -0.28 -55.79 8.83
C GLY A 118 -1.80 -55.77 9.13
N LYS A 119 -2.25 -56.43 10.21
CA LYS A 119 -3.65 -56.46 10.67
C LYS A 119 -4.03 -55.30 11.57
N GLY A 120 -3.16 -54.30 11.79
CA GLY A 120 -3.42 -53.15 12.68
C GLY A 120 -3.15 -51.80 12.02
N ASN A 121 -3.77 -50.74 12.57
CA ASN A 121 -3.51 -49.35 12.19
C ASN A 121 -2.59 -48.70 13.22
N LYS A 122 -1.39 -48.30 12.83
CA LYS A 122 -0.50 -47.53 13.68
C LYS A 122 -0.63 -46.03 13.39
N LYS A 123 -0.80 -45.21 14.44
CA LYS A 123 -0.74 -43.76 14.32
C LYS A 123 0.71 -43.31 14.21
N VAL A 124 1.08 -42.71 13.11
CA VAL A 124 2.39 -42.11 12.92
C VAL A 124 2.26 -40.60 13.11
N LYS A 125 3.02 -40.05 14.07
CA LYS A 125 3.13 -38.61 14.32
C LYS A 125 4.01 -38.01 13.20
N LYS A 126 3.51 -36.98 12.51
CA LYS A 126 4.27 -36.18 11.59
C LYS A 126 4.24 -34.73 12.08
N GLU A 127 5.40 -34.19 12.37
CA GLU A 127 5.56 -32.79 12.74
C GLU A 127 5.85 -31.98 11.48
N LYS A 128 5.20 -30.84 11.34
CA LYS A 128 5.39 -29.92 10.22
C LYS A 128 5.21 -28.50 10.71
N ASP A 129 6.14 -27.63 10.39
CA ASP A 129 5.99 -26.21 10.57
C ASP A 129 5.23 -25.61 9.37
N ILE A 130 4.20 -24.86 9.66
CA ILE A 130 3.41 -24.12 8.66
C ILE A 130 3.65 -22.65 8.92
N ILE A 131 4.10 -21.94 7.89
CA ILE A 131 4.23 -20.48 7.93
C ILE A 131 2.88 -19.90 7.52
N ILE A 132 2.25 -19.14 8.40
CA ILE A 132 1.07 -18.33 8.12
C ILE A 132 1.56 -16.94 7.73
N PRO A 133 1.50 -16.56 6.44
CA PRO A 133 2.01 -15.28 5.99
C PRO A 133 1.16 -14.12 6.54
N ASP A 134 1.80 -13.01 6.89
CA ASP A 134 1.11 -11.77 7.20
C ASP A 134 0.33 -11.26 5.99
N THR A 135 -0.93 -10.90 6.19
CA THR A 135 -1.83 -10.37 5.16
C THR A 135 -2.03 -8.86 5.26
N SER A 136 -1.42 -8.21 6.24
CA SER A 136 -1.54 -6.76 6.43
C SER A 136 -0.69 -5.95 5.45
N ILE A 137 0.35 -6.57 4.86
CA ILE A 137 1.19 -5.96 3.84
C ILE A 137 1.15 -6.85 2.60
N ILE A 138 0.53 -6.34 1.54
CA ILE A 138 0.46 -7.05 0.25
C ILE A 138 0.81 -6.07 -0.87
N VAL A 139 1.85 -6.39 -1.63
CA VAL A 139 2.20 -5.67 -2.86
C VAL A 139 2.06 -6.62 -4.03
N LYS A 140 1.33 -6.21 -5.06
CA LYS A 140 1.16 -6.95 -6.30
C LYS A 140 1.68 -6.15 -7.48
N GLN A 141 2.28 -6.83 -8.44
CA GLN A 141 2.46 -6.29 -9.78
C GLN A 141 1.12 -6.41 -10.51
N ILE A 142 0.60 -5.29 -10.99
CA ILE A 142 -0.67 -5.24 -11.71
C ILE A 142 -0.57 -5.98 -13.04
N HIS A 143 -1.65 -6.69 -13.41
CA HIS A 143 -1.74 -7.27 -14.75
C HIS A 143 -1.89 -6.16 -15.81
N PRO A 144 -1.22 -6.28 -16.98
CA PRO A 144 -1.27 -5.22 -18.02
C PRO A 144 -2.68 -4.83 -18.47
N ASP A 145 -3.61 -5.77 -18.52
CA ASP A 145 -4.99 -5.45 -18.94
C ASP A 145 -5.76 -4.69 -17.85
N SER A 146 -5.50 -4.98 -16.58
CA SER A 146 -6.03 -4.20 -15.46
C SER A 146 -5.43 -2.80 -15.41
N ALA A 147 -4.13 -2.64 -15.74
CA ALA A 147 -3.51 -1.34 -15.90
C ALA A 147 -4.14 -0.54 -17.05
N LYS A 148 -4.36 -1.16 -18.21
CA LYS A 148 -5.06 -0.52 -19.34
C LYS A 148 -6.50 -0.10 -18.97
N MET A 149 -7.20 -0.91 -18.19
CA MET A 149 -8.55 -0.56 -17.71
C MET A 149 -8.51 0.71 -16.85
N ILE A 150 -7.54 0.83 -15.94
CA ILE A 150 -7.34 2.04 -15.12
C ILE A 150 -6.99 3.22 -16.02
N ALA A 151 -6.03 3.05 -16.94
CA ALA A 151 -5.60 4.08 -17.87
C ALA A 151 -6.74 4.59 -18.76
N LYS A 152 -7.61 3.71 -19.24
CA LYS A 152 -8.80 4.08 -20.01
C LYS A 152 -9.80 4.92 -19.22
N ARG A 153 -9.90 4.67 -17.90
CA ARG A 153 -10.87 5.35 -17.03
C ARG A 153 -10.36 6.70 -16.53
N TYR A 154 -9.08 6.82 -16.28
CA TYR A 154 -8.50 7.96 -15.55
C TYR A 154 -7.36 8.68 -16.29
N GLY A 155 -6.77 8.07 -17.34
CA GLY A 155 -5.62 8.57 -18.08
C GLY A 155 -4.37 7.69 -17.94
N GLU A 156 -3.45 7.75 -18.91
CA GLU A 156 -2.32 6.81 -19.03
C GLU A 156 -1.27 6.92 -17.93
N SER A 157 -1.11 8.10 -17.33
CA SER A 157 -0.07 8.35 -16.31
C SER A 157 -0.64 8.50 -14.91
N ILE A 158 -1.79 7.90 -14.65
CA ILE A 158 -2.51 8.07 -13.40
C ILE A 158 -1.98 7.11 -12.34
N HIS A 159 -1.61 7.70 -11.20
CA HIS A 159 -1.43 6.97 -9.95
C HIS A 159 -2.34 7.55 -8.87
N PHE A 160 -2.73 6.74 -7.91
CA PHE A 160 -3.56 7.23 -6.82
C PHE A 160 -3.33 6.44 -5.53
N SER A 161 -3.68 7.09 -4.43
CA SER A 161 -3.66 6.48 -3.11
C SER A 161 -4.95 6.81 -2.38
N VAL A 162 -5.48 5.85 -1.62
CA VAL A 162 -6.67 6.05 -0.77
C VAL A 162 -6.35 5.59 0.64
N PHE A 163 -6.69 6.42 1.62
CA PHE A 163 -6.45 6.18 3.03
C PHE A 163 -7.76 6.22 3.82
N ASP A 164 -8.04 5.17 4.60
CA ASP A 164 -9.23 5.03 5.46
C ASP A 164 -10.57 5.29 4.75
N ASN A 165 -10.65 5.10 3.44
CA ASN A 165 -11.85 5.32 2.62
C ASN A 165 -12.38 6.78 2.59
N GLU A 166 -11.63 7.74 3.12
CA GLU A 166 -12.05 9.15 3.19
C GLU A 166 -11.01 10.14 2.63
N LYS A 167 -9.75 9.72 2.56
CA LYS A 167 -8.64 10.56 2.10
C LYS A 167 -8.08 9.98 0.81
N PHE A 168 -7.70 10.83 -0.12
CA PHE A 168 -7.07 10.38 -1.35
C PHE A 168 -6.00 11.36 -1.84
N ARG A 169 -5.05 10.82 -2.62
CA ARG A 169 -4.15 11.56 -3.49
C ARG A 169 -4.28 11.01 -4.90
N TYR A 170 -4.43 11.89 -5.87
CA TYR A 170 -4.58 11.56 -7.28
C TYR A 170 -3.47 12.27 -8.06
N GLU A 171 -2.54 11.50 -8.62
CA GLU A 171 -1.38 11.98 -9.36
C GLU A 171 -1.67 11.90 -10.85
N TYR A 172 -1.64 13.05 -11.51
CA TYR A 172 -1.92 13.19 -12.93
C TYR A 172 -0.66 13.46 -13.78
N ASP A 173 0.49 13.68 -13.13
CA ASP A 173 1.80 13.88 -13.77
C ASP A 173 2.87 13.26 -12.86
N SER A 174 3.13 11.97 -13.08
CA SER A 174 4.05 11.18 -12.25
C SER A 174 5.53 11.49 -12.49
N GLU A 175 5.87 12.14 -13.61
CA GLU A 175 7.23 12.57 -13.89
C GLU A 175 7.62 13.79 -13.05
N ASN A 176 6.65 14.71 -12.85
CA ASN A 176 6.85 15.94 -12.09
C ASN A 176 6.20 15.90 -10.70
N TYR A 177 5.70 14.73 -10.24
CA TYR A 177 5.03 14.54 -8.95
C TYR A 177 3.84 15.48 -8.75
N LYS A 178 3.15 15.88 -9.84
CA LYS A 178 1.98 16.75 -9.71
C LYS A 178 0.74 15.94 -9.41
N ALA A 179 0.05 16.36 -8.38
CA ALA A 179 -1.14 15.69 -7.89
C ALA A 179 -2.07 16.67 -7.20
N TYR A 180 -3.20 16.17 -6.80
CA TYR A 180 -4.05 16.78 -5.80
C TYR A 180 -4.56 15.72 -4.82
N GLY A 181 -4.94 16.15 -3.64
CA GLY A 181 -5.50 15.27 -2.62
C GLY A 181 -6.54 15.96 -1.77
N SER A 182 -7.17 15.19 -0.90
CA SER A 182 -8.13 15.70 0.07
C SER A 182 -8.19 14.77 1.29
N PHE A 183 -8.60 15.32 2.42
CA PHE A 183 -8.69 14.59 3.68
C PHE A 183 -10.12 14.16 4.05
N ASN A 184 -11.13 14.54 3.25
CA ASN A 184 -12.51 14.13 3.48
C ASN A 184 -13.32 14.18 2.18
N GLN A 185 -13.19 13.14 1.37
CA GLN A 185 -13.91 12.98 0.10
C GLN A 185 -14.33 11.51 -0.09
N PRO A 186 -15.22 10.98 0.74
CA PRO A 186 -15.58 9.56 0.74
C PRO A 186 -16.17 9.10 -0.60
N ASP A 187 -16.91 9.97 -1.30
CA ASP A 187 -17.48 9.61 -2.61
C ASP A 187 -16.41 9.42 -3.67
N ASN A 188 -15.40 10.31 -3.74
CA ASN A 188 -14.29 10.15 -4.64
C ASN A 188 -13.45 8.92 -4.29
N CYS A 189 -13.24 8.68 -2.99
CA CYS A 189 -12.53 7.50 -2.50
C CYS A 189 -13.22 6.20 -2.93
N ARG A 190 -14.55 6.12 -2.87
CA ARG A 190 -15.32 4.93 -3.27
C ARG A 190 -15.01 4.50 -4.71
N TYR A 191 -15.01 5.43 -5.67
CA TYR A 191 -14.69 5.10 -7.07
C TYR A 191 -13.24 4.63 -7.26
N LEU A 192 -12.30 5.23 -6.54
CA LEU A 192 -10.90 4.82 -6.58
C LEU A 192 -10.71 3.44 -5.94
N ILE A 193 -11.39 3.16 -4.82
CA ILE A 193 -11.37 1.86 -4.13
C ILE A 193 -11.94 0.76 -5.01
N GLU A 194 -13.11 0.96 -5.62
CA GLU A 194 -13.72 -0.01 -6.53
C GLU A 194 -12.77 -0.38 -7.67
N THR A 195 -12.11 0.63 -8.24
CA THR A 195 -11.14 0.43 -9.32
C THR A 195 -9.89 -0.30 -8.84
N PHE A 196 -9.36 0.10 -7.68
CA PHE A 196 -8.21 -0.55 -7.07
C PHE A 196 -8.54 -2.00 -6.74
N ASP A 197 -9.63 -2.25 -6.02
CA ASP A 197 -10.00 -3.60 -5.56
C ASP A 197 -10.29 -4.53 -6.74
N GLN A 198 -10.87 -4.03 -7.84
CA GLN A 198 -11.03 -4.80 -9.08
C GLN A 198 -9.69 -5.28 -9.65
N ALA A 199 -8.71 -4.38 -9.77
CA ALA A 199 -7.38 -4.71 -10.29
C ALA A 199 -6.54 -5.53 -9.29
N PHE A 200 -6.70 -5.27 -7.99
CA PHE A 200 -5.99 -5.97 -6.93
C PHE A 200 -6.46 -7.42 -6.79
N ASN A 201 -7.75 -7.67 -6.98
CA ASN A 201 -8.33 -9.02 -6.92
C ASN A 201 -8.27 -9.76 -8.27
N ASP A 202 -7.74 -9.14 -9.32
CA ASP A 202 -7.46 -9.84 -10.57
C ASP A 202 -6.48 -11.00 -10.30
N PRO A 203 -6.86 -12.26 -10.60
CA PRO A 203 -6.00 -13.41 -10.36
C PRO A 203 -4.72 -13.42 -11.20
N ALA A 204 -4.66 -12.62 -12.27
CA ALA A 204 -3.49 -12.45 -13.10
C ALA A 204 -2.50 -11.42 -12.52
N SER A 205 -2.91 -10.59 -11.55
CA SER A 205 -2.00 -9.70 -10.80
C SER A 205 -1.13 -10.50 -9.83
N LYS A 206 0.20 -10.33 -9.92
CA LYS A 206 1.17 -11.19 -9.23
C LYS A 206 1.58 -10.62 -7.87
N ILE A 207 1.45 -11.41 -6.80
CA ILE A 207 2.00 -11.05 -5.49
C ILE A 207 3.53 -11.00 -5.59
N ILE A 208 4.14 -9.90 -5.13
CA ILE A 208 5.59 -9.68 -5.08
C ILE A 208 6.10 -9.44 -3.65
N ILE A 209 5.20 -9.06 -2.74
CA ILE A 209 5.41 -9.03 -1.27
C ILE A 209 4.15 -9.51 -0.58
#